data_7238002e9972369d2b5ba03381a35ff0
#
_entry.id   7238002e9972369d2b5ba03381a35ff0
#
_cell.length_a   1.000
_cell.length_b   1.000
_cell.length_c   1.000
_cell.angle_alpha   90.00
_cell.angle_beta   90.00
_cell.angle_gamma   90.00
#
_symmetry.space_group_name_H-M   'P 1'
#
loop_
_entity.id
_entity.type
_entity.pdbx_description
1 polymer ?
#
loop_
_entity_poly.entity_id
_entity_poly.type
_entity_poly.pdbx_seq_one_letter_code
_entity_poly.pdbx_strand_id
1 'polypeptide(L)'
;MQSERNTQKGLYLYDYILSGNCYKVRLFLSFLQLEHELIPLDFYPGFEHKQTEFLELNPLGQIPVLMDDGFVLPDAQAILVYLAAKYDSTEAWYPKDPKLQGRITQWLAFADSITGSCSAARLHDKLGFKLNIEQARKEGHQNLRLLDDHLVENKIVGKDWLVLNRPTIADIACFPYVALAEEGGISLNDYPAARSWINRFKKLPQFIFMPGIPPLHGMKNNEGEFFDQE
;
A
#
# COMPACT_ATOMS: atom_id res chain seq x y z
N MET A 1 27.07 -15.15 -2.01
CA MET A 1 25.73 -14.57 -2.31
C MET A 1 25.45 -13.23 -1.61
N GLN A 2 25.74 -13.03 -0.33
CA GLN A 2 25.56 -11.71 0.33
C GLN A 2 26.52 -10.62 -0.24
N SER A 3 27.75 -10.99 -0.63
CA SER A 3 28.74 -10.06 -1.23
C SER A 3 28.37 -9.62 -2.66
N GLU A 4 27.67 -10.44 -3.42
CA GLU A 4 27.28 -10.14 -4.81
C GLU A 4 26.03 -9.24 -4.85
N ARG A 5 25.10 -9.40 -3.90
CA ARG A 5 23.91 -8.55 -3.79
C ARG A 5 24.22 -7.10 -3.40
N ASN A 6 25.26 -6.89 -2.57
CA ASN A 6 25.72 -5.56 -2.15
C ASN A 6 26.38 -4.73 -3.28
N THR A 7 26.61 -5.32 -4.45
CA THR A 7 27.19 -4.63 -5.63
C THR A 7 26.15 -4.39 -6.74
N GLN A 8 24.93 -4.88 -6.57
CA GLN A 8 23.88 -4.74 -7.57
C GLN A 8 23.39 -3.29 -7.62
N LYS A 9 23.67 -2.61 -8.72
CA LYS A 9 23.19 -1.24 -8.98
C LYS A 9 21.77 -1.30 -9.50
N GLY A 10 20.93 -0.39 -9.02
CA GLY A 10 19.54 -0.27 -9.43
C GLY A 10 18.54 -0.44 -8.28
N LEU A 11 17.28 -0.32 -8.61
CA LEU A 11 16.17 -0.34 -7.68
C LEU A 11 15.40 -1.66 -7.86
N TYR A 12 15.35 -2.47 -6.83
CA TYR A 12 14.70 -3.79 -6.83
C TYR A 12 13.67 -3.88 -5.71
N LEU A 13 12.54 -4.49 -6.01
CA LEU A 13 11.47 -4.74 -5.03
C LEU A 13 11.16 -6.23 -4.96
N TYR A 14 11.39 -6.84 -3.81
CA TYR A 14 10.88 -8.19 -3.52
C TYR A 14 9.37 -8.11 -3.34
N ASP A 15 8.65 -8.75 -4.26
CA ASP A 15 7.23 -8.53 -4.49
C ASP A 15 6.40 -9.81 -4.48
N TYR A 16 5.16 -9.68 -4.04
CA TYR A 16 4.11 -10.65 -4.28
C TYR A 16 2.88 -9.93 -4.79
N ILE A 17 2.41 -10.33 -5.96
CA ILE A 17 1.38 -9.60 -6.72
C ILE A 17 0.09 -9.34 -5.92
N LEU A 18 -0.30 -10.26 -5.02
CA LEU A 18 -1.49 -10.14 -4.19
C LEU A 18 -1.25 -9.39 -2.87
N SER A 19 -0.02 -8.99 -2.57
CA SER A 19 0.30 -8.26 -1.35
C SER A 19 -0.06 -6.78 -1.45
N GLY A 20 -0.99 -6.30 -0.62
CA GLY A 20 -1.30 -4.88 -0.53
C GLY A 20 -0.13 -4.05 -0.02
N ASN A 21 0.75 -4.61 0.84
CA ASN A 21 1.96 -3.90 1.29
C ASN A 21 2.98 -3.75 0.16
N CYS A 22 3.20 -4.78 -0.66
CA CYS A 22 4.03 -4.66 -1.86
C CYS A 22 3.41 -3.65 -2.85
N TYR A 23 2.09 -3.69 -3.00
CA TYR A 23 1.38 -2.78 -3.89
C TYR A 23 1.51 -1.30 -3.46
N LYS A 24 1.56 -0.98 -2.15
CA LYS A 24 1.90 0.38 -1.68
C LYS A 24 3.19 0.89 -2.33
N VAL A 25 4.22 0.05 -2.32
CA VAL A 25 5.53 0.40 -2.88
C VAL A 25 5.47 0.50 -4.41
N ARG A 26 4.86 -0.47 -5.09
CA ARG A 26 4.65 -0.43 -6.56
C ARG A 26 3.91 0.83 -7.00
N LEU A 27 2.82 1.20 -6.30
CA LEU A 27 2.08 2.43 -6.56
C LEU A 27 2.99 3.66 -6.44
N PHE A 28 3.78 3.72 -5.39
CA PHE A 28 4.62 4.89 -5.16
C PHE A 28 5.77 4.98 -6.16
N LEU A 29 6.38 3.86 -6.52
CA LEU A 29 7.38 3.80 -7.60
C LEU A 29 6.78 4.28 -8.93
N SER A 30 5.53 3.91 -9.23
CA SER A 30 4.80 4.38 -10.42
C SER A 30 4.52 5.89 -10.36
N PHE A 31 4.05 6.42 -9.22
CA PHE A 31 3.81 7.87 -9.06
C PHE A 31 5.09 8.70 -9.18
N LEU A 32 6.22 8.15 -8.73
CA LEU A 32 7.53 8.77 -8.89
C LEU A 32 8.16 8.52 -10.27
N GLN A 33 7.54 7.68 -11.10
CA GLN A 33 8.05 7.26 -12.42
C GLN A 33 9.48 6.70 -12.36
N LEU A 34 9.78 5.91 -11.32
CA LEU A 34 11.09 5.32 -11.11
C LEU A 34 11.18 3.97 -11.82
N GLU A 35 12.22 3.81 -12.64
CA GLU A 35 12.57 2.51 -13.19
C GLU A 35 13.00 1.57 -12.08
N HIS A 36 12.44 0.38 -12.05
CA HIS A 36 12.72 -0.62 -11.03
C HIS A 36 12.48 -2.03 -11.56
N GLU A 37 13.05 -3.00 -10.89
CA GLU A 37 12.84 -4.42 -11.18
C GLU A 37 12.07 -5.09 -10.04
N LEU A 38 11.06 -5.89 -10.39
CA LEU A 38 10.33 -6.71 -9.42
C LEU A 38 11.00 -8.06 -9.29
N ILE A 39 11.32 -8.46 -8.07
CA ILE A 39 11.79 -9.80 -7.74
C ILE A 39 10.59 -10.57 -7.15
N PRO A 40 9.92 -11.41 -7.96
CA PRO A 40 8.75 -12.12 -7.50
C PRO A 40 9.12 -13.15 -6.45
N LEU A 41 8.30 -13.25 -5.40
CA LEU A 41 8.42 -14.23 -4.34
C LEU A 41 7.20 -15.15 -4.32
N ASP A 42 7.41 -16.47 -4.23
CA ASP A 42 6.33 -17.40 -3.92
C ASP A 42 5.98 -17.30 -2.42
N PHE A 43 5.20 -16.24 -2.11
CA PHE A 43 4.73 -16.01 -0.75
C PHE A 43 3.78 -17.12 -0.30
N TYR A 44 2.92 -17.57 -1.20
CA TYR A 44 1.97 -18.66 -0.99
C TYR A 44 1.71 -19.39 -2.33
N PRO A 45 1.81 -20.73 -2.41
CA PRO A 45 1.99 -21.66 -1.29
C PRO A 45 3.46 -21.96 -0.91
N GLY A 46 4.47 -21.39 -1.58
CA GLY A 46 5.88 -21.78 -1.41
C GLY A 46 6.56 -21.26 -0.14
N PHE A 47 6.00 -20.23 0.50
CA PHE A 47 6.55 -19.62 1.73
C PHE A 47 8.03 -19.23 1.63
N GLU A 48 8.49 -18.77 0.45
CA GLU A 48 9.88 -18.35 0.23
C GLU A 48 10.34 -17.25 1.22
N HIS A 49 9.41 -16.39 1.64
CA HIS A 49 9.69 -15.34 2.65
C HIS A 49 10.08 -15.90 4.03
N LYS A 50 9.95 -17.22 4.27
CA LYS A 50 10.34 -17.92 5.49
C LYS A 50 11.59 -18.79 5.32
N GLN A 51 12.16 -18.82 4.13
CA GLN A 51 13.40 -19.54 3.85
C GLN A 51 14.63 -18.73 4.25
N THR A 52 15.73 -19.44 4.51
CA THR A 52 16.97 -18.84 5.05
C THR A 52 17.47 -17.68 4.20
N GLU A 53 17.44 -17.83 2.87
CA GLU A 53 17.93 -16.85 1.91
C GLU A 53 17.18 -15.53 2.00
N PHE A 54 15.87 -15.56 2.25
CA PHE A 54 15.08 -14.36 2.43
C PHE A 54 15.19 -13.79 3.85
N LEU A 55 15.29 -14.65 4.86
CA LEU A 55 15.46 -14.23 6.25
C LEU A 55 16.78 -13.48 6.48
N GLU A 56 17.79 -13.69 5.64
CA GLU A 56 19.02 -12.87 5.63
C GLU A 56 18.77 -11.43 5.18
N LEU A 57 17.73 -11.18 4.32
CA LEU A 57 17.33 -9.85 3.89
C LEU A 57 16.39 -9.18 4.90
N ASN A 58 15.44 -9.95 5.40
CA ASN A 58 14.47 -9.50 6.40
C ASN A 58 14.22 -10.61 7.43
N PRO A 59 14.84 -10.52 8.62
CA PRO A 59 14.65 -11.53 9.68
C PRO A 59 13.20 -11.73 10.15
N LEU A 60 12.31 -10.75 9.90
CA LEU A 60 10.88 -10.88 10.18
C LEU A 60 10.18 -11.78 9.15
N GLY A 61 10.81 -12.07 8.01
CA GLY A 61 10.23 -12.84 6.93
C GLY A 61 8.92 -12.21 6.45
N GLN A 62 8.94 -10.93 6.14
CA GLN A 62 7.81 -10.13 5.66
C GLN A 62 8.19 -9.40 4.37
N ILE A 63 7.21 -9.15 3.53
CA ILE A 63 7.33 -8.37 2.30
C ILE A 63 6.46 -7.11 2.38
N PRO A 64 6.86 -6.04 1.66
CA PRO A 64 7.96 -5.89 0.72
C PRO A 64 9.33 -5.74 1.38
N VAL A 65 10.38 -5.96 0.57
CA VAL A 65 11.75 -5.51 0.84
C VAL A 65 12.23 -4.73 -0.39
N LEU A 66 12.71 -3.52 -0.19
CA LEU A 66 13.36 -2.71 -1.22
C LEU A 66 14.87 -2.91 -1.15
N MET A 67 15.51 -3.01 -2.30
CA MET A 67 16.95 -2.88 -2.44
C MET A 67 17.27 -1.74 -3.41
N ASP A 68 18.08 -0.78 -2.98
CA ASP A 68 18.44 0.40 -3.75
C ASP A 68 19.96 0.58 -3.70
N ASP A 69 20.65 0.28 -4.80
CA ASP A 69 22.13 0.30 -4.91
C ASP A 69 22.82 -0.43 -3.73
N GLY A 70 22.30 -1.60 -3.36
CA GLY A 70 22.80 -2.42 -2.25
C GLY A 70 22.29 -2.03 -0.86
N PHE A 71 21.60 -0.92 -0.71
CA PHE A 71 20.88 -0.59 0.54
C PHE A 71 19.58 -1.39 0.62
N VAL A 72 19.44 -2.21 1.65
CA VAL A 72 18.28 -3.07 1.87
C VAL A 72 17.37 -2.47 2.93
N LEU A 73 16.10 -2.29 2.60
CA LEU A 73 15.10 -1.71 3.50
C LEU A 73 13.82 -2.56 3.48
N PRO A 74 13.48 -3.27 4.54
CA PRO A 74 12.16 -3.86 4.74
C PRO A 74 11.16 -2.84 5.27
N ASP A 75 9.86 -3.24 5.31
CA ASP A 75 8.71 -2.47 5.77
C ASP A 75 8.17 -1.46 4.76
N ALA A 76 6.87 -1.63 4.42
CA ALA A 76 6.23 -0.82 3.39
C ALA A 76 6.21 0.68 3.74
N GLN A 77 5.92 1.03 4.99
CA GLN A 77 5.82 2.41 5.43
C GLN A 77 7.21 3.08 5.48
N ALA A 78 8.23 2.35 5.95
CA ALA A 78 9.62 2.82 5.92
C ALA A 78 10.10 3.05 4.48
N ILE A 79 9.75 2.13 3.56
CA ILE A 79 10.08 2.26 2.14
C ILE A 79 9.40 3.50 1.53
N LEU A 80 8.13 3.76 1.84
CA LEU A 80 7.44 4.97 1.36
C LEU A 80 8.16 6.25 1.82
N VAL A 81 8.55 6.33 3.09
CA VAL A 81 9.30 7.48 3.63
C VAL A 81 10.65 7.62 2.94
N TYR A 82 11.39 6.53 2.78
CA TYR A 82 12.69 6.51 2.12
C TYR A 82 12.60 7.00 0.67
N LEU A 83 11.68 6.44 -0.12
CA LEU A 83 11.49 6.81 -1.52
C LEU A 83 11.08 8.28 -1.66
N ALA A 84 10.17 8.77 -0.80
CA ALA A 84 9.80 10.18 -0.79
C ALA A 84 10.97 11.09 -0.46
N ALA A 85 11.76 10.75 0.55
CA ALA A 85 12.90 11.56 0.96
C ALA A 85 14.04 11.59 -0.08
N LYS A 86 14.26 10.46 -0.80
CA LYS A 86 15.36 10.34 -1.77
C LYS A 86 14.97 10.82 -3.15
N TYR A 87 13.76 10.53 -3.62
CA TYR A 87 13.38 10.67 -5.02
C TYR A 87 12.30 11.73 -5.31
N ASP A 88 11.55 12.21 -4.30
CA ASP A 88 10.59 13.29 -4.49
C ASP A 88 11.22 14.65 -4.20
N SER A 89 11.91 15.21 -5.20
CA SER A 89 12.51 16.55 -5.08
C SER A 89 11.50 17.68 -4.87
N THR A 90 10.21 17.41 -5.15
CA THR A 90 9.13 18.40 -4.98
C THR A 90 8.59 18.46 -3.55
N GLU A 91 8.94 17.49 -2.72
CA GLU A 91 8.41 17.32 -1.36
C GLU A 91 6.87 17.21 -1.33
N ALA A 92 6.28 16.79 -2.48
CA ALA A 92 4.84 16.71 -2.60
C ALA A 92 4.26 15.57 -1.77
N TRP A 93 4.94 14.43 -1.71
CA TRP A 93 4.45 13.23 -1.04
C TRP A 93 4.77 13.18 0.46
N TYR A 94 5.88 13.80 0.87
CA TYR A 94 6.33 13.84 2.26
C TYR A 94 7.03 15.18 2.56
N PRO A 95 6.27 16.27 2.82
CA PRO A 95 6.82 17.60 3.08
C PRO A 95 7.74 17.62 4.30
N LYS A 96 8.76 18.51 4.28
CA LYS A 96 9.71 18.68 5.38
C LYS A 96 9.17 19.43 6.60
N ASP A 97 7.96 20.02 6.52
CA ASP A 97 7.35 20.65 7.68
C ASP A 97 7.11 19.63 8.81
N PRO A 98 7.65 19.84 10.03
CA PRO A 98 7.55 18.85 11.10
C PRO A 98 6.13 18.52 11.54
N LYS A 99 5.19 19.48 11.43
CA LYS A 99 3.78 19.25 11.79
C LYS A 99 3.10 18.34 10.77
N LEU A 100 3.42 18.55 9.48
CA LEU A 100 2.93 17.69 8.41
C LEU A 100 3.55 16.28 8.50
N GLN A 101 4.85 16.19 8.76
CA GLN A 101 5.52 14.90 8.97
C GLN A 101 4.89 14.13 10.11
N GLY A 102 4.64 14.78 11.25
CA GLY A 102 3.96 14.16 12.39
C GLY A 102 2.58 13.62 12.03
N ARG A 103 1.77 14.40 11.30
CA ARG A 103 0.44 13.95 10.84
C ARG A 103 0.52 12.81 9.82
N ILE A 104 1.45 12.87 8.88
CA ILE A 104 1.65 11.80 7.90
C ILE A 104 2.09 10.52 8.62
N THR A 105 3.07 10.61 9.53
CA THR A 105 3.56 9.46 10.30
C THR A 105 2.46 8.83 11.15
N GLN A 106 1.55 9.62 11.71
CA GLN A 106 0.36 9.10 12.42
C GLN A 106 -0.48 8.20 11.51
N TRP A 107 -0.70 8.58 10.26
CA TRP A 107 -1.43 7.76 9.29
C TRP A 107 -0.63 6.56 8.80
N LEU A 108 0.71 6.66 8.71
CA LEU A 108 1.56 5.49 8.42
C LEU A 108 1.42 4.44 9.53
N ALA A 109 1.44 4.85 10.81
CA ALA A 109 1.19 3.96 11.94
C ALA A 109 -0.25 3.38 11.94
N PHE A 110 -1.24 4.20 11.58
CA PHE A 110 -2.63 3.74 11.45
C PHE A 110 -2.80 2.70 10.32
N ALA A 111 -2.01 2.80 9.25
CA ALA A 111 -2.01 1.80 8.17
C ALA A 111 -1.63 0.40 8.66
N ASP A 112 -0.86 0.26 9.74
CA ASP A 112 -0.58 -1.04 10.37
C ASP A 112 -1.83 -1.62 11.04
N SER A 113 -2.67 -0.80 11.66
CA SER A 113 -3.95 -1.24 12.20
C SER A 113 -4.90 -1.73 11.10
N ILE A 114 -4.92 -1.04 9.94
CA ILE A 114 -5.67 -1.49 8.75
C ILE A 114 -5.09 -2.81 8.23
N THR A 115 -3.77 -2.96 8.19
CA THR A 115 -3.10 -4.21 7.80
C THR A 115 -3.45 -5.34 8.77
N GLY A 116 -3.39 -5.10 10.08
CA GLY A 116 -3.74 -6.09 11.11
C GLY A 116 -5.20 -6.53 11.09
N SER A 117 -6.08 -5.77 10.49
CA SER A 117 -7.53 -6.03 10.43
C SER A 117 -8.00 -6.40 9.02
N CYS A 118 -8.09 -5.45 8.10
CA CYS A 118 -8.63 -5.69 6.75
C CYS A 118 -7.77 -6.68 5.95
N SER A 119 -6.43 -6.59 6.04
CA SER A 119 -5.56 -7.57 5.39
C SER A 119 -5.63 -8.93 6.07
N ALA A 120 -5.71 -8.99 7.40
CA ALA A 120 -5.87 -10.26 8.11
C ALA A 120 -7.17 -10.97 7.70
N ALA A 121 -8.29 -10.25 7.61
CA ALA A 121 -9.56 -10.80 7.14
C ALA A 121 -9.44 -11.33 5.69
N ARG A 122 -8.77 -10.57 4.82
CA ARG A 122 -8.50 -10.98 3.43
C ARG A 122 -7.61 -12.23 3.35
N LEU A 123 -6.54 -12.31 4.14
CA LEU A 123 -5.66 -13.49 4.19
C LEU A 123 -6.42 -14.76 4.61
N HIS A 124 -7.35 -14.62 5.56
CA HIS A 124 -8.22 -15.72 5.97
C HIS A 124 -9.10 -16.17 4.81
N ASP A 125 -9.85 -15.26 4.18
CA ASP A 125 -10.86 -15.61 3.18
C ASP A 125 -10.27 -16.02 1.83
N LYS A 126 -9.15 -15.38 1.40
CA LYS A 126 -8.55 -15.65 0.09
C LYS A 126 -7.47 -16.71 0.09
N LEU A 127 -6.70 -16.83 1.17
CA LEU A 127 -5.54 -17.73 1.23
C LEU A 127 -5.66 -18.80 2.32
N GLY A 128 -6.76 -18.83 3.08
CA GLY A 128 -7.03 -19.88 4.08
C GLY A 128 -6.14 -19.80 5.33
N PHE A 129 -5.53 -18.63 5.62
CA PHE A 129 -4.73 -18.45 6.83
C PHE A 129 -5.61 -18.59 8.07
N LYS A 130 -5.13 -19.34 9.08
CA LYS A 130 -5.83 -19.52 10.36
C LYS A 130 -5.66 -18.28 11.23
N LEU A 131 -6.64 -17.40 11.19
CA LEU A 131 -6.67 -16.12 11.91
C LEU A 131 -8.03 -15.98 12.63
N ASN A 132 -8.09 -15.13 13.65
CA ASN A 132 -9.36 -14.79 14.30
C ASN A 132 -10.15 -13.84 13.41
N ILE A 133 -10.97 -14.41 12.52
CA ILE A 133 -11.70 -13.66 11.50
C ILE A 133 -12.74 -12.69 12.11
N GLU A 134 -13.40 -13.08 13.21
CA GLU A 134 -14.39 -12.23 13.87
C GLU A 134 -13.73 -10.97 14.43
N GLN A 135 -12.60 -11.14 15.11
CA GLN A 135 -11.83 -10.01 15.63
C GLN A 135 -11.29 -9.13 14.50
N ALA A 136 -10.72 -9.74 13.44
CA ALA A 136 -10.19 -9.00 12.29
C ALA A 136 -11.28 -8.15 11.61
N ARG A 137 -12.47 -8.69 11.38
CA ARG A 137 -13.60 -7.96 10.80
C ARG A 137 -14.10 -6.85 11.72
N LYS A 138 -14.23 -7.12 13.02
CA LYS A 138 -14.64 -6.12 14.01
C LYS A 138 -13.68 -4.92 14.02
N GLU A 139 -12.37 -5.18 14.09
CA GLU A 139 -11.35 -4.13 14.06
C GLU A 139 -11.31 -3.43 12.70
N GLY A 140 -11.51 -4.16 11.61
CA GLY A 140 -11.62 -3.60 10.27
C GLY A 140 -12.76 -2.57 10.16
N HIS A 141 -13.94 -2.89 10.65
CA HIS A 141 -15.06 -1.96 10.71
C HIS A 141 -14.76 -0.73 11.59
N GLN A 142 -14.09 -0.91 12.74
CA GLN A 142 -13.67 0.19 13.60
C GLN A 142 -12.68 1.12 12.88
N ASN A 143 -11.66 0.55 12.23
CA ASN A 143 -10.67 1.32 11.50
C ASN A 143 -11.29 2.05 10.28
N LEU A 144 -12.18 1.39 9.55
CA LEU A 144 -12.89 2.02 8.43
C LEU A 144 -13.78 3.18 8.90
N ARG A 145 -14.44 3.05 10.07
CA ARG A 145 -15.23 4.14 10.64
C ARG A 145 -14.37 5.35 10.98
N LEU A 146 -13.24 5.13 11.66
CA LEU A 146 -12.28 6.21 11.99
C LEU A 146 -11.76 6.93 10.73
N LEU A 147 -11.44 6.18 9.68
CA LEU A 147 -10.98 6.74 8.41
C LEU A 147 -12.11 7.51 7.71
N ASP A 148 -13.32 6.97 7.65
CA ASP A 148 -14.48 7.59 7.00
C ASP A 148 -14.85 8.89 7.69
N ASP A 149 -14.98 8.90 9.02
CA ASP A 149 -15.30 10.08 9.83
C ASP A 149 -14.24 11.17 9.62
N HIS A 150 -12.94 10.82 9.63
CA HIS A 150 -11.87 11.78 9.35
C HIS A 150 -11.95 12.37 7.93
N LEU A 151 -12.29 11.57 6.93
CA LEU A 151 -12.47 12.06 5.55
C LEU A 151 -13.69 12.97 5.43
N VAL A 152 -14.76 12.72 6.19
CA VAL A 152 -15.93 13.62 6.28
C VAL A 152 -15.53 14.96 6.90
N GLU A 153 -14.81 14.94 8.03
CA GLU A 153 -14.33 16.15 8.70
C GLU A 153 -13.41 16.98 7.78
N ASN A 154 -12.48 16.30 7.10
CA ASN A 154 -11.61 16.96 6.13
C ASN A 154 -12.39 17.61 4.99
N LYS A 155 -13.43 16.95 4.48
CA LYS A 155 -14.28 17.48 3.42
C LYS A 155 -14.98 18.79 3.82
N ILE A 156 -15.44 18.87 5.08
CA ILE A 156 -16.07 20.09 5.62
C ILE A 156 -15.11 21.29 5.58
N VAL A 157 -13.81 21.06 5.82
CA VAL A 157 -12.78 22.10 5.79
C VAL A 157 -12.07 22.24 4.44
N GLY A 158 -12.64 21.66 3.37
CA GLY A 158 -12.14 21.77 2.00
C GLY A 158 -10.92 20.92 1.68
N LYS A 159 -10.70 19.82 2.43
CA LYS A 159 -9.64 18.85 2.16
C LYS A 159 -10.24 17.56 1.62
N ASP A 160 -9.59 17.03 0.61
CA ASP A 160 -10.04 15.80 -0.07
C ASP A 160 -9.20 14.56 0.27
N TRP A 161 -8.11 14.70 1.04
CA TRP A 161 -7.13 13.66 1.35
C TRP A 161 -6.85 13.58 2.85
N LEU A 162 -6.09 12.59 3.30
CA LEU A 162 -5.91 12.31 4.73
C LEU A 162 -5.24 13.46 5.50
N VAL A 163 -4.29 14.16 4.88
CA VAL A 163 -3.51 15.20 5.59
C VAL A 163 -3.62 16.57 4.91
N LEU A 164 -3.47 16.61 3.60
CA LEU A 164 -3.42 17.84 2.81
C LEU A 164 -4.60 17.93 1.84
N ASN A 165 -4.61 18.96 0.99
CA ASN A 165 -5.54 19.03 -0.16
C ASN A 165 -4.95 18.36 -1.43
N ARG A 166 -4.03 17.46 -1.25
CA ARG A 166 -3.41 16.59 -2.25
C ARG A 166 -2.99 15.29 -1.59
N PRO A 167 -2.78 14.19 -2.35
CA PRO A 167 -2.33 12.94 -1.76
C PRO A 167 -0.91 13.06 -1.18
N THR A 168 -0.65 12.22 -0.20
CA THR A 168 0.66 12.03 0.44
C THR A 168 0.95 10.55 0.58
N ILE A 169 2.13 10.17 1.09
CA ILE A 169 2.42 8.76 1.41
C ILE A 169 1.47 8.19 2.47
N ALA A 170 0.79 9.02 3.26
CA ALA A 170 -0.28 8.58 4.18
C ALA A 170 -1.44 7.93 3.41
N ASP A 171 -1.86 8.56 2.31
CA ASP A 171 -2.92 8.04 1.45
C ASP A 171 -2.50 6.74 0.78
N ILE A 172 -1.26 6.65 0.29
CA ILE A 172 -0.71 5.41 -0.29
C ILE A 172 -0.68 4.27 0.74
N ALA A 173 -0.26 4.57 1.98
CA ALA A 173 -0.16 3.57 3.04
C ALA A 173 -1.50 2.95 3.44
N CYS A 174 -2.57 3.76 3.47
CA CYS A 174 -3.90 3.29 3.87
C CYS A 174 -4.69 2.66 2.71
N PHE A 175 -4.47 3.14 1.47
CA PHE A 175 -5.33 2.84 0.32
C PHE A 175 -5.53 1.34 0.03
N PRO A 176 -4.50 0.48 -0.08
CA PRO A 176 -4.68 -0.87 -0.61
C PRO A 176 -5.67 -1.71 0.22
N TYR A 177 -5.48 -1.78 1.52
CA TYR A 177 -6.31 -2.64 2.35
C TYR A 177 -7.68 -2.05 2.69
N VAL A 178 -7.88 -0.74 2.56
CA VAL A 178 -9.21 -0.14 2.54
C VAL A 178 -9.93 -0.52 1.26
N ALA A 179 -9.27 -0.42 0.10
CA ALA A 179 -9.86 -0.78 -1.19
C ALA A 179 -10.12 -2.29 -1.34
N LEU A 180 -9.36 -3.14 -0.63
CA LEU A 180 -9.49 -4.61 -0.62
C LEU A 180 -10.36 -5.14 0.53
N ALA A 181 -10.98 -4.28 1.34
CA ALA A 181 -11.71 -4.70 2.54
C ALA A 181 -12.84 -5.71 2.24
N GLU A 182 -13.53 -5.57 1.10
CA GLU A 182 -14.60 -6.47 0.68
C GLU A 182 -14.11 -7.89 0.39
N GLU A 183 -12.86 -8.08 -0.01
CA GLU A 183 -12.26 -9.42 -0.17
C GLU A 183 -12.09 -10.18 1.16
N GLY A 184 -12.12 -9.48 2.30
CA GLY A 184 -12.15 -10.03 3.64
C GLY A 184 -13.55 -10.02 4.28
N GLY A 185 -14.61 -9.81 3.49
CA GLY A 185 -15.99 -9.78 3.96
C GLY A 185 -16.34 -8.53 4.80
N ILE A 186 -15.57 -7.44 4.64
CA ILE A 186 -15.83 -6.15 5.31
C ILE A 186 -16.45 -5.20 4.28
N SER A 187 -17.76 -4.99 4.34
CA SER A 187 -18.49 -4.15 3.39
C SER A 187 -18.08 -2.68 3.51
N LEU A 188 -17.91 -2.03 2.36
CA LEU A 188 -17.67 -0.58 2.28
C LEU A 188 -18.96 0.24 2.17
N ASN A 189 -20.15 -0.37 2.22
CA ASN A 189 -21.42 0.33 2.03
C ASN A 189 -21.66 1.43 3.06
N ASP A 190 -21.24 1.20 4.31
CA ASP A 190 -21.42 2.12 5.44
C ASP A 190 -20.34 3.21 5.52
N TYR A 191 -19.41 3.28 4.54
CA TYR A 191 -18.28 4.18 4.52
C TYR A 191 -18.23 5.01 3.22
N PRO A 192 -19.19 5.94 3.02
CA PRO A 192 -19.32 6.68 1.75
C PRO A 192 -18.15 7.62 1.47
N ALA A 193 -17.53 8.21 2.50
CA ALA A 193 -16.36 9.07 2.33
C ALA A 193 -15.13 8.26 1.93
N ALA A 194 -14.92 7.08 2.52
CA ALA A 194 -13.87 6.16 2.14
C ALA A 194 -14.03 5.69 0.68
N ARG A 195 -15.25 5.32 0.25
CA ARG A 195 -15.53 4.97 -1.16
C ARG A 195 -15.23 6.13 -2.11
N SER A 196 -15.63 7.35 -1.74
CA SER A 196 -15.34 8.54 -2.53
C SER A 196 -13.84 8.81 -2.63
N TRP A 197 -13.10 8.61 -1.53
CA TRP A 197 -11.65 8.73 -1.50
C TRP A 197 -10.96 7.63 -2.33
N ILE A 198 -11.40 6.38 -2.26
CA ILE A 198 -10.92 5.29 -3.12
C ILE A 198 -11.08 5.66 -4.60
N ASN A 199 -12.26 6.14 -4.99
CA ASN A 199 -12.54 6.51 -6.37
C ASN A 199 -11.68 7.71 -6.83
N ARG A 200 -11.39 8.65 -5.94
CA ARG A 200 -10.49 9.77 -6.21
C ARG A 200 -9.06 9.30 -6.38
N PHE A 201 -8.61 8.38 -5.52
CA PHE A 201 -7.26 7.80 -5.57
C PHE A 201 -7.01 7.06 -6.89
N LYS A 202 -7.98 6.27 -7.35
CA LYS A 202 -7.93 5.56 -8.64
C LYS A 202 -7.85 6.48 -9.87
N LYS A 203 -8.15 7.77 -9.74
CA LYS A 203 -8.05 8.76 -10.83
C LYS A 203 -6.71 9.48 -10.88
N LEU A 204 -5.81 9.21 -9.95
CA LEU A 204 -4.48 9.84 -9.97
C LEU A 204 -3.71 9.43 -11.24
N PRO A 205 -2.99 10.36 -11.87
CA PRO A 205 -2.06 10.03 -12.94
C PRO A 205 -1.07 8.96 -12.46
N GLN A 206 -0.69 8.04 -13.34
CA GLN A 206 0.23 6.91 -13.03
C GLN A 206 -0.33 5.90 -12.01
N PHE A 207 -1.63 5.92 -11.71
CA PHE A 207 -2.24 4.87 -10.92
C PHE A 207 -2.13 3.53 -11.64
N ILE A 208 -1.64 2.51 -10.94
CA ILE A 208 -1.58 1.12 -11.43
C ILE A 208 -2.59 0.26 -10.67
N PHE A 209 -3.11 -0.78 -11.30
CA PHE A 209 -4.08 -1.69 -10.69
C PHE A 209 -3.40 -2.91 -10.06
N MET A 210 -4.12 -3.60 -9.17
CA MET A 210 -3.76 -4.92 -8.67
C MET A 210 -4.99 -5.82 -8.65
N PRO A 211 -4.83 -7.16 -8.60
CA PRO A 211 -5.94 -8.07 -8.38
C PRO A 211 -6.75 -7.68 -7.14
N GLY A 212 -8.07 -7.56 -7.28
CA GLY A 212 -8.99 -7.11 -6.23
C GLY A 212 -9.23 -5.60 -6.18
N ILE A 213 -8.46 -4.81 -6.91
CA ILE A 213 -8.69 -3.37 -7.07
C ILE A 213 -8.90 -3.07 -8.56
N PRO A 214 -10.11 -3.26 -9.09
CA PRO A 214 -10.40 -3.03 -10.50
C PRO A 214 -10.36 -1.54 -10.83
N PRO A 215 -10.16 -1.18 -12.14
CA PRO A 215 -10.30 0.18 -12.61
C PRO A 215 -11.71 0.71 -12.41
N LEU A 216 -11.86 2.02 -12.45
CA LEU A 216 -13.18 2.63 -12.55
C LEU A 216 -13.76 2.36 -13.94
N HIS A 217 -15.06 2.09 -14.02
CA HIS A 217 -15.75 1.89 -15.29
C HIS A 217 -15.47 3.07 -16.25
N GLY A 218 -15.10 2.75 -17.48
CA GLY A 218 -14.78 3.73 -18.51
C GLY A 218 -13.38 4.35 -18.46
N MET A 219 -12.52 3.91 -17.54
CA MET A 219 -11.10 4.27 -17.60
C MET A 219 -10.35 3.40 -18.62
N LYS A 220 -9.38 4.02 -19.27
CA LYS A 220 -8.48 3.35 -20.23
C LYS A 220 -7.16 3.03 -19.53
N ASN A 221 -6.49 1.95 -19.99
CA ASN A 221 -5.11 1.66 -19.60
C ASN A 221 -4.14 2.71 -20.18
N ASN A 222 -2.85 2.60 -19.85
CA ASN A 222 -1.83 3.52 -20.37
C ASN A 222 -1.65 3.44 -21.90
N GLU A 223 -2.19 2.40 -22.55
CA GLU A 223 -2.19 2.19 -24.01
C GLU A 223 -3.47 2.72 -24.69
N GLY A 224 -4.39 3.27 -23.88
CA GLY A 224 -5.64 3.87 -24.36
C GLY A 224 -6.78 2.87 -24.59
N GLU A 225 -6.64 1.62 -24.16
CA GLU A 225 -7.66 0.58 -24.26
C GLU A 225 -8.58 0.60 -23.03
N PHE A 226 -9.87 0.30 -23.23
CA PHE A 226 -10.80 0.09 -22.11
C PHE A 226 -10.47 -1.23 -21.42
N PHE A 227 -10.47 -1.22 -20.09
CA PHE A 227 -10.40 -2.47 -19.34
C PHE A 227 -11.69 -3.25 -19.58
N ASP A 228 -11.60 -4.37 -20.30
CA ASP A 228 -12.71 -5.31 -20.45
C ASP A 228 -13.00 -5.94 -19.09
N GLN A 229 -14.27 -5.90 -18.70
CA GLN A 229 -14.77 -6.63 -17.53
C GLN A 229 -15.02 -8.07 -18.01
N GLU A 230 -14.12 -9.00 -17.69
CA GLU A 230 -14.46 -10.43 -17.61
C GLU A 230 -14.96 -10.77 -16.19
#